data_6c6d04518aec1879719290be4af50910
#
_entry.id   6c6d04518aec1879719290be4af50910
#
_cell.length_a   1.000
_cell.length_b   1.000
_cell.length_c   1.000
_cell.angle_alpha   90.00
_cell.angle_beta   90.00
_cell.angle_gamma   90.00
#
_symmetry.space_group_name_H-M   'P 1'
#
loop_
_entity.id
_entity.type
_entity.pdbx_description
1 polymer ?
#
loop_
_entity_poly.entity_id
_entity_poly.type
_entity_poly.pdbx_seq_one_letter_code
_entity_poly.pdbx_strand_id
1 'polypeptide(L)'
;MPVSLFIKQLDDALAENGLSFVSTIIDIAITFALARLIVAIVARAARSIVVRRARDLEEMKARRLTTAVTLMTSVVKYAAYFIAIAIAVGELGYAGAMNSMLAAAGIGSLAVGIGAQSVIKDVAAGLMLLFEDQLAVGDYVTAAGVTGTVEAVTLRTTTVRGYGGELSVIPNGSISVLTNYSRTDSLAIVEFPVAYEADGARALLLMREEAEAYYAELGDVAVEKPEAVGAVQLTGGEMVLRVVQRVKPLEHWAVQRELTRRIAARFVREGIPLPRTRVQMAYKEGGEA
;
A
#
# COMPACT_ATOMS: atom_id res chain seq x y z
N MET A 1 -7.44 -49.77 5.12
CA MET A 1 -7.14 -49.99 3.70
C MET A 1 -7.26 -48.65 3.00
N PRO A 2 -6.28 -48.20 2.21
CA PRO A 2 -6.45 -46.96 1.45
C PRO A 2 -7.56 -47.15 0.38
N VAL A 3 -8.43 -46.16 0.27
CA VAL A 3 -9.56 -46.14 -0.64
C VAL A 3 -9.16 -46.43 -2.10
N SER A 4 -7.94 -46.05 -2.48
CA SER A 4 -7.36 -46.33 -3.79
C SER A 4 -7.15 -47.84 -4.06
N LEU A 5 -6.85 -48.62 -3.05
CA LEU A 5 -6.65 -50.08 -3.17
C LEU A 5 -7.99 -50.80 -3.34
N PHE A 6 -9.04 -50.32 -2.68
CA PHE A 6 -10.38 -50.86 -2.80
C PHE A 6 -10.99 -50.59 -4.18
N ILE A 7 -10.81 -49.34 -4.69
CA ILE A 7 -11.29 -48.96 -6.05
C ILE A 7 -10.57 -49.84 -7.09
N LYS A 8 -9.26 -50.02 -7.00
CA LYS A 8 -8.50 -50.86 -7.94
C LYS A 8 -8.90 -52.34 -7.91
N GLN A 9 -9.18 -52.90 -6.72
CA GLN A 9 -9.70 -54.26 -6.61
C GLN A 9 -11.11 -54.43 -7.20
N LEU A 10 -11.94 -53.41 -7.10
CA LEU A 10 -13.26 -53.37 -7.67
C LEU A 10 -13.22 -53.30 -9.22
N ASP A 11 -12.33 -52.46 -9.76
CA ASP A 11 -12.06 -52.34 -11.18
C ASP A 11 -11.56 -53.66 -11.80
N ASP A 12 -10.57 -54.30 -11.14
CA ASP A 12 -10.01 -55.56 -11.59
C ASP A 12 -11.08 -56.69 -11.57
N ALA A 13 -11.94 -56.74 -10.56
CA ALA A 13 -13.02 -57.72 -10.44
C ALA A 13 -14.16 -57.50 -11.44
N LEU A 14 -14.47 -56.22 -11.80
CA LEU A 14 -15.48 -55.86 -12.81
C LEU A 14 -14.93 -56.11 -14.22
N ALA A 15 -13.66 -55.89 -14.46
CA ALA A 15 -13.00 -56.13 -15.76
C ALA A 15 -12.99 -57.64 -16.09
N GLU A 16 -12.68 -58.54 -15.09
CA GLU A 16 -12.74 -60.00 -15.25
C GLU A 16 -14.13 -60.49 -15.64
N ASN A 17 -15.19 -59.82 -15.20
CA ASN A 17 -16.56 -60.20 -15.49
C ASN A 17 -17.15 -59.54 -16.76
N GLY A 18 -16.37 -58.83 -17.57
CA GLY A 18 -16.84 -58.14 -18.79
C GLY A 18 -17.72 -56.92 -18.49
N LEU A 19 -17.69 -56.40 -17.28
CA LEU A 19 -18.49 -55.26 -16.77
C LEU A 19 -17.71 -53.94 -16.69
N SER A 20 -16.69 -53.76 -17.55
CA SER A 20 -15.91 -52.54 -17.61
C SER A 20 -16.73 -51.23 -17.77
N PHE A 21 -17.91 -51.35 -18.42
CA PHE A 21 -18.84 -50.21 -18.54
C PHE A 21 -19.44 -49.80 -17.18
N VAL A 22 -19.59 -50.75 -16.24
CA VAL A 22 -20.13 -50.47 -14.91
C VAL A 22 -19.11 -49.72 -14.08
N SER A 23 -17.81 -50.07 -14.18
CA SER A 23 -16.74 -49.33 -13.46
C SER A 23 -16.67 -47.88 -13.94
N THR A 24 -16.70 -47.63 -15.23
CA THR A 24 -16.75 -46.25 -15.79
C THR A 24 -17.91 -45.42 -15.27
N ILE A 25 -19.09 -46.01 -15.15
CA ILE A 25 -20.24 -45.31 -14.59
C ILE A 25 -20.04 -44.97 -13.11
N ILE A 26 -19.43 -45.89 -12.35
CA ILE A 26 -19.13 -45.66 -10.93
C ILE A 26 -18.14 -44.55 -10.77
N ASP A 27 -17.05 -44.51 -11.56
CA ASP A 27 -16.02 -43.46 -11.49
C ASP A 27 -16.57 -42.11 -11.86
N ILE A 28 -17.39 -42.00 -12.88
CA ILE A 28 -18.11 -40.76 -13.22
C ILE A 28 -19.02 -40.35 -12.07
N ALA A 29 -19.79 -41.27 -11.48
CA ALA A 29 -20.66 -40.95 -10.36
C ALA A 29 -19.90 -40.46 -9.14
N ILE A 30 -18.74 -41.06 -8.81
CA ILE A 30 -17.85 -40.66 -7.73
C ILE A 30 -17.32 -39.27 -8.01
N THR A 31 -16.84 -38.97 -9.24
CA THR A 31 -16.32 -37.66 -9.65
C THR A 31 -17.36 -36.55 -9.46
N PHE A 32 -18.61 -36.77 -9.90
CA PHE A 32 -19.69 -35.81 -9.69
C PHE A 32 -20.10 -35.69 -8.22
N ALA A 33 -20.05 -36.78 -7.44
CA ALA A 33 -20.34 -36.76 -6.03
C ALA A 33 -19.27 -35.93 -5.26
N LEU A 34 -18.01 -36.10 -5.62
CA LEU A 34 -16.88 -35.28 -5.07
C LEU A 34 -17.04 -33.81 -5.44
N ALA A 35 -17.32 -33.49 -6.70
CA ALA A 35 -17.57 -32.14 -7.14
C ALA A 35 -18.73 -31.49 -6.36
N ARG A 36 -19.85 -32.21 -6.20
CA ARG A 36 -20.97 -31.77 -5.38
C ARG A 36 -20.64 -31.59 -3.92
N LEU A 37 -19.80 -32.46 -3.35
CA LEU A 37 -19.36 -32.37 -1.97
C LEU A 37 -18.50 -31.10 -1.75
N ILE A 38 -17.52 -30.84 -2.65
CA ILE A 38 -16.69 -29.64 -2.61
C ILE A 38 -17.56 -28.40 -2.69
N VAL A 39 -18.47 -28.32 -3.65
CA VAL A 39 -19.41 -27.20 -3.79
C VAL A 39 -20.29 -27.03 -2.55
N ALA A 40 -20.76 -28.13 -1.95
CA ALA A 40 -21.58 -28.09 -0.73
C ALA A 40 -20.78 -27.58 0.48
N ILE A 41 -19.52 -27.99 0.63
CA ILE A 41 -18.63 -27.54 1.71
C ILE A 41 -18.39 -26.03 1.55
N VAL A 42 -17.99 -25.58 0.35
CA VAL A 42 -17.73 -24.17 0.06
C VAL A 42 -19.00 -23.33 0.28
N ALA A 43 -20.15 -23.78 -0.22
CA ALA A 43 -21.42 -23.08 -0.05
C ALA A 43 -21.85 -23.00 1.43
N ARG A 44 -21.61 -24.05 2.24
CA ARG A 44 -21.88 -24.01 3.69
C ARG A 44 -20.97 -23.04 4.41
N ALA A 45 -19.65 -23.10 4.14
CA ALA A 45 -18.68 -22.18 4.71
C ALA A 45 -19.00 -20.72 4.34
N ALA A 46 -19.30 -20.46 3.08
CA ALA A 46 -19.69 -19.16 2.58
C ALA A 46 -20.96 -18.61 3.28
N ARG A 47 -21.99 -19.43 3.41
CA ARG A 47 -23.24 -19.05 4.14
C ARG A 47 -22.97 -18.77 5.62
N SER A 48 -22.11 -19.55 6.27
CA SER A 48 -21.78 -19.32 7.70
C SER A 48 -21.10 -17.97 7.90
N ILE A 49 -20.23 -17.56 6.99
CA ILE A 49 -19.57 -16.23 7.02
C ILE A 49 -20.61 -15.12 6.84
N VAL A 50 -21.51 -15.25 5.86
CA VAL A 50 -22.59 -14.28 5.61
C VAL A 50 -23.47 -14.13 6.85
N VAL A 51 -23.97 -15.25 7.41
CA VAL A 51 -24.88 -15.23 8.56
C VAL A 51 -24.21 -14.62 9.80
N ARG A 52 -22.93 -14.92 10.06
CA ARG A 52 -22.20 -14.36 11.22
C ARG A 52 -21.95 -12.86 11.07
N ARG A 53 -21.52 -12.41 9.91
CA ARG A 53 -21.20 -10.99 9.67
C ARG A 53 -22.42 -10.12 9.36
N ALA A 54 -23.47 -10.66 8.73
CA ALA A 54 -24.65 -9.88 8.38
C ALA A 54 -25.46 -9.43 9.59
N ARG A 55 -25.32 -10.09 10.76
CA ARG A 55 -26.00 -9.69 12.00
C ARG A 55 -25.57 -8.34 12.52
N ASP A 56 -24.30 -7.97 12.28
CA ASP A 56 -23.69 -6.75 12.81
C ASP A 56 -23.56 -5.63 11.76
N LEU A 57 -24.07 -5.88 10.53
CA LEU A 57 -23.96 -4.94 9.42
C LEU A 57 -25.31 -4.28 9.11
N GLU A 58 -25.25 -3.02 8.69
CA GLU A 58 -26.38 -2.32 8.08
C GLU A 58 -26.92 -3.11 6.87
N GLU A 59 -28.22 -3.09 6.66
CA GLU A 59 -28.92 -3.89 5.67
C GLU A 59 -28.31 -3.81 4.26
N MET A 60 -27.87 -2.63 3.85
CA MET A 60 -27.25 -2.42 2.53
C MET A 60 -25.88 -3.11 2.41
N LYS A 61 -25.06 -3.09 3.47
CA LYS A 61 -23.76 -3.76 3.53
C LYS A 61 -23.93 -5.28 3.55
N ALA A 62 -24.94 -5.78 4.27
CA ALA A 62 -25.29 -7.20 4.32
C ALA A 62 -25.72 -7.74 2.93
N ARG A 63 -26.53 -6.99 2.19
CA ARG A 63 -26.95 -7.36 0.82
C ARG A 63 -25.75 -7.44 -0.14
N ARG A 64 -24.81 -6.46 -0.09
CA ARG A 64 -23.57 -6.48 -0.91
C ARG A 64 -22.70 -7.69 -0.59
N LEU A 65 -22.51 -8.01 0.70
CA LEU A 65 -21.76 -9.18 1.12
C LEU A 65 -22.39 -10.47 0.60
N THR A 66 -23.71 -10.61 0.69
CA THR A 66 -24.46 -11.78 0.19
C THR A 66 -24.27 -11.97 -1.30
N THR A 67 -24.37 -10.88 -2.09
CA THR A 67 -24.15 -10.92 -3.54
C THR A 67 -22.72 -11.35 -3.88
N ALA A 68 -21.70 -10.75 -3.24
CA ALA A 68 -20.31 -11.09 -3.48
C ALA A 68 -20.01 -12.56 -3.17
N VAL A 69 -20.50 -13.07 -2.04
CA VAL A 69 -20.33 -14.47 -1.63
C VAL A 69 -21.06 -15.43 -2.58
N THR A 70 -22.24 -15.05 -3.05
CA THR A 70 -23.00 -15.86 -4.03
C THR A 70 -22.25 -15.94 -5.36
N LEU A 71 -21.70 -14.83 -5.85
CA LEU A 71 -20.88 -14.81 -7.08
C LEU A 71 -19.64 -15.71 -6.94
N MET A 72 -18.88 -15.59 -5.82
CA MET A 72 -17.71 -16.43 -5.57
C MET A 72 -18.08 -17.92 -5.52
N THR A 73 -19.17 -18.26 -4.84
CA THR A 73 -19.66 -19.64 -4.77
C THR A 73 -20.06 -20.17 -6.16
N SER A 74 -20.64 -19.32 -7.01
CA SER A 74 -20.99 -19.68 -8.38
C SER A 74 -19.77 -19.97 -9.25
N VAL A 75 -18.70 -19.15 -9.11
CA VAL A 75 -17.43 -19.39 -9.82
C VAL A 75 -16.85 -20.75 -9.43
N VAL A 76 -16.76 -21.04 -8.12
CA VAL A 76 -16.27 -22.34 -7.63
C VAL A 76 -17.15 -23.50 -8.15
N LYS A 77 -18.47 -23.33 -8.15
CA LYS A 77 -19.40 -24.31 -8.67
C LYS A 77 -19.14 -24.62 -10.15
N TYR A 78 -19.04 -23.59 -10.99
CA TYR A 78 -18.79 -23.78 -12.42
C TYR A 78 -17.43 -24.42 -12.69
N ALA A 79 -16.38 -24.01 -11.98
CA ALA A 79 -15.05 -24.60 -12.09
C ALA A 79 -15.06 -26.09 -11.69
N ALA A 80 -15.68 -26.42 -10.55
CA ALA A 80 -15.76 -27.81 -10.08
C ALA A 80 -16.53 -28.72 -11.07
N TYR A 81 -17.66 -28.26 -11.59
CA TYR A 81 -18.42 -29.05 -12.58
C TYR A 81 -17.73 -29.12 -13.93
N PHE A 82 -17.00 -28.06 -14.36
CA PHE A 82 -16.22 -28.11 -15.58
C PHE A 82 -15.15 -29.21 -15.51
N ILE A 83 -14.40 -29.25 -14.38
CA ILE A 83 -13.39 -30.29 -14.13
C ILE A 83 -14.01 -31.67 -14.09
N ALA A 84 -15.16 -31.84 -13.40
CA ALA A 84 -15.88 -33.12 -13.34
C ALA A 84 -16.33 -33.61 -14.72
N ILE A 85 -16.81 -32.71 -15.58
CA ILE A 85 -17.19 -33.03 -16.96
C ILE A 85 -15.94 -33.41 -17.76
N ALA A 86 -14.83 -32.69 -17.65
CA ALA A 86 -13.61 -33.03 -18.38
C ALA A 86 -13.09 -34.43 -18.01
N ILE A 87 -13.10 -34.77 -16.71
CA ILE A 87 -12.74 -36.12 -16.25
C ILE A 87 -13.70 -37.16 -16.79
N ALA A 88 -15.00 -36.93 -16.71
CA ALA A 88 -16.03 -37.88 -17.21
C ALA A 88 -15.87 -38.14 -18.72
N VAL A 89 -15.53 -37.13 -19.52
CA VAL A 89 -15.22 -37.29 -20.95
C VAL A 89 -13.98 -38.18 -21.17
N GLY A 90 -12.99 -38.06 -20.30
CA GLY A 90 -11.79 -38.91 -20.32
C GLY A 90 -12.12 -40.37 -20.02
N GLU A 91 -12.93 -40.64 -18.97
CA GLU A 91 -13.39 -41.98 -18.57
C GLU A 91 -14.24 -42.67 -19.66
N LEU A 92 -14.96 -41.88 -20.46
CA LEU A 92 -15.71 -42.39 -21.62
C LEU A 92 -14.81 -42.77 -22.82
N GLY A 93 -13.48 -42.68 -22.70
CA GLY A 93 -12.52 -43.02 -23.74
C GLY A 93 -12.13 -41.83 -24.66
N TYR A 94 -12.68 -40.65 -24.43
CA TYR A 94 -12.36 -39.43 -25.22
C TYR A 94 -11.19 -38.63 -24.64
N ALA A 95 -10.08 -39.27 -24.35
CA ALA A 95 -8.88 -38.64 -23.74
C ALA A 95 -8.39 -37.40 -24.53
N GLY A 96 -8.48 -37.39 -25.85
CA GLY A 96 -8.14 -36.24 -26.69
C GLY A 96 -9.03 -35.04 -26.43
N ALA A 97 -10.33 -35.24 -26.26
CA ALA A 97 -11.26 -34.16 -25.92
C ALA A 97 -11.05 -33.65 -24.49
N MET A 98 -10.81 -34.54 -23.52
CA MET A 98 -10.44 -34.15 -22.15
C MET A 98 -9.18 -33.25 -22.14
N ASN A 99 -8.11 -33.69 -22.85
CA ASN A 99 -6.88 -32.91 -22.93
C ASN A 99 -7.10 -31.53 -23.58
N SER A 100 -7.94 -31.46 -24.61
CA SER A 100 -8.31 -30.18 -25.24
C SER A 100 -9.10 -29.27 -24.30
N MET A 101 -10.02 -29.82 -23.51
CA MET A 101 -10.75 -29.05 -22.48
C MET A 101 -9.80 -28.53 -21.39
N LEU A 102 -8.87 -29.36 -20.90
CA LEU A 102 -7.89 -28.94 -19.89
C LEU A 102 -6.92 -27.89 -20.44
N ALA A 103 -6.49 -28.04 -21.69
CA ALA A 103 -5.66 -27.03 -22.36
C ALA A 103 -6.39 -25.68 -22.48
N ALA A 104 -7.66 -25.70 -22.91
CA ALA A 104 -8.49 -24.52 -23.00
C ALA A 104 -8.70 -23.86 -21.62
N ALA A 105 -8.91 -24.65 -20.56
CA ALA A 105 -9.00 -24.17 -19.19
C ALA A 105 -7.67 -23.54 -18.72
N GLY A 106 -6.53 -24.12 -19.10
CA GLY A 106 -5.19 -23.57 -18.85
C GLY A 106 -5.02 -22.17 -19.45
N ILE A 107 -5.38 -22.01 -20.73
CA ILE A 107 -5.36 -20.70 -21.40
C ILE A 107 -6.34 -19.72 -20.73
N GLY A 108 -7.54 -20.17 -20.41
CA GLY A 108 -8.52 -19.36 -19.69
C GLY A 108 -8.05 -18.91 -18.31
N SER A 109 -7.38 -19.79 -17.56
CA SER A 109 -6.83 -19.48 -16.24
C SER A 109 -5.70 -18.44 -16.31
N LEU A 110 -4.89 -18.46 -17.37
CA LEU A 110 -3.88 -17.44 -17.65
C LEU A 110 -4.53 -16.05 -17.85
N ALA A 111 -5.59 -15.98 -18.64
CA ALA A 111 -6.32 -14.74 -18.88
C ALA A 111 -6.92 -14.18 -17.57
N VAL A 112 -7.53 -15.05 -16.75
CA VAL A 112 -8.06 -14.68 -15.42
C VAL A 112 -6.92 -14.24 -14.49
N GLY A 113 -5.77 -14.94 -14.51
CA GLY A 113 -4.59 -14.59 -13.70
C GLY A 113 -4.04 -13.20 -14.02
N ILE A 114 -3.91 -12.87 -15.30
CA ILE A 114 -3.51 -11.53 -15.76
C ILE A 114 -4.54 -10.48 -15.33
N GLY A 115 -5.84 -10.77 -15.47
CA GLY A 115 -6.90 -9.86 -15.02
C GLY A 115 -6.95 -9.65 -13.50
N ALA A 116 -6.52 -10.64 -12.71
CA ALA A 116 -6.49 -10.56 -11.25
C ALA A 116 -5.14 -10.10 -10.67
N GLN A 117 -4.14 -9.85 -11.51
CA GLN A 117 -2.76 -9.54 -11.09
C GLN A 117 -2.69 -8.37 -10.10
N SER A 118 -3.45 -7.29 -10.35
CA SER A 118 -3.48 -6.12 -9.46
C SER A 118 -4.01 -6.48 -8.07
N VAL A 119 -5.07 -7.28 -7.99
CA VAL A 119 -5.65 -7.70 -6.71
C VAL A 119 -4.68 -8.58 -5.93
N ILE A 120 -3.98 -9.50 -6.61
CA ILE A 120 -2.96 -10.36 -5.98
C ILE A 120 -1.80 -9.50 -5.46
N LYS A 121 -1.34 -8.53 -6.25
CA LYS A 121 -0.30 -7.58 -5.86
C LYS A 121 -0.72 -6.77 -4.63
N ASP A 122 -1.96 -6.27 -4.59
CA ASP A 122 -2.48 -5.50 -3.47
C ASP A 122 -2.51 -6.32 -2.18
N VAL A 123 -2.97 -7.57 -2.27
CA VAL A 123 -3.05 -8.48 -1.13
C VAL A 123 -1.65 -8.86 -0.62
N ALA A 124 -0.73 -9.19 -1.51
CA ALA A 124 0.65 -9.52 -1.16
C ALA A 124 1.35 -8.33 -0.47
N ALA A 125 1.21 -7.12 -1.04
CA ALA A 125 1.75 -5.90 -0.45
C ALA A 125 1.11 -5.61 0.92
N GLY A 126 -0.21 -5.75 1.05
CA GLY A 126 -0.91 -5.55 2.32
C GLY A 126 -0.45 -6.50 3.42
N LEU A 127 -0.21 -7.77 3.09
CA LEU A 127 0.38 -8.73 4.03
C LEU A 127 1.78 -8.29 4.48
N MET A 128 2.65 -7.86 3.55
CA MET A 128 3.99 -7.39 3.89
C MET A 128 3.96 -6.14 4.78
N LEU A 129 3.12 -5.15 4.46
CA LEU A 129 2.96 -3.95 5.29
C LEU A 129 2.57 -4.30 6.74
N LEU A 130 1.71 -5.31 6.92
CA LEU A 130 1.26 -5.74 8.25
C LEU A 130 2.32 -6.61 8.97
N PHE A 131 2.99 -7.53 8.28
CA PHE A 131 3.98 -8.43 8.89
C PHE A 131 5.27 -7.70 9.25
N GLU A 132 5.70 -6.74 8.43
CA GLU A 132 6.92 -5.97 8.66
C GLU A 132 6.67 -4.75 9.56
N ASP A 133 5.42 -4.55 9.99
CA ASP A 133 5.02 -3.42 10.84
C ASP A 133 5.50 -2.06 10.30
N GLN A 134 5.45 -1.87 8.98
CA GLN A 134 5.95 -0.64 8.33
C GLN A 134 5.09 0.58 8.62
N LEU A 135 3.79 0.37 8.85
CA LEU A 135 2.83 1.41 9.22
C LEU A 135 1.75 0.86 10.15
N ALA A 136 1.22 1.72 11.00
CA ALA A 136 0.10 1.43 11.89
C ALA A 136 -1.02 2.47 11.75
N VAL A 137 -2.20 2.13 12.21
CA VAL A 137 -3.31 3.11 12.33
C VAL A 137 -2.90 4.20 13.31
N GLY A 138 -3.02 5.45 12.90
CA GLY A 138 -2.55 6.64 13.63
C GLY A 138 -1.21 7.18 13.16
N ASP A 139 -0.40 6.43 12.42
CA ASP A 139 0.85 6.94 11.86
C ASP A 139 0.59 8.05 10.82
N TYR A 140 1.42 9.07 10.82
CA TYR A 140 1.45 10.10 9.78
C TYR A 140 2.47 9.70 8.72
N VAL A 141 2.00 9.49 7.51
CA VAL A 141 2.78 8.88 6.43
C VAL A 141 2.62 9.62 5.09
N THR A 142 3.57 9.41 4.20
CA THR A 142 3.39 9.65 2.77
C THR A 142 3.42 8.30 2.07
N ALA A 143 2.31 7.91 1.45
CA ALA A 143 2.14 6.65 0.73
C ALA A 143 1.57 6.92 -0.67
N ALA A 144 2.21 6.43 -1.72
CA ALA A 144 1.82 6.64 -3.11
C ALA A 144 1.54 8.12 -3.45
N GLY A 145 2.33 9.05 -2.90
CA GLY A 145 2.19 10.50 -3.12
C GLY A 145 1.11 11.19 -2.27
N VAL A 146 0.38 10.44 -1.43
CA VAL A 146 -0.62 10.98 -0.50
C VAL A 146 -0.01 11.10 0.89
N THR A 147 -0.11 12.28 1.50
CA THR A 147 0.39 12.55 2.85
C THR A 147 -0.77 12.74 3.82
N GLY A 148 -0.71 12.06 4.97
CA GLY A 148 -1.74 12.17 5.99
C GLY A 148 -1.64 11.10 7.07
N THR A 149 -2.67 11.02 7.92
CA THR A 149 -2.77 10.05 9.00
C THR A 149 -3.45 8.76 8.51
N VAL A 150 -2.88 7.63 8.82
CA VAL A 150 -3.45 6.31 8.51
C VAL A 150 -4.68 6.07 9.37
N GLU A 151 -5.86 5.91 8.76
CA GLU A 151 -7.10 5.58 9.45
C GLU A 151 -7.41 4.10 9.52
N ALA A 152 -7.09 3.40 8.44
CA ALA A 152 -7.33 1.96 8.36
C ALA A 152 -6.33 1.29 7.42
N VAL A 153 -5.90 0.10 7.82
CA VAL A 153 -5.11 -0.81 7.00
C VAL A 153 -5.92 -2.09 6.82
N THR A 154 -6.21 -2.42 5.59
CA THR A 154 -6.90 -3.66 5.23
C THR A 154 -5.97 -4.54 4.41
N LEU A 155 -6.39 -5.77 4.13
CA LEU A 155 -5.60 -6.69 3.31
C LEU A 155 -5.27 -6.13 1.92
N ARG A 156 -6.15 -5.31 1.33
CA ARG A 156 -6.00 -4.80 -0.04
C ARG A 156 -5.74 -3.30 -0.13
N THR A 157 -6.18 -2.53 0.85
CA THR A 157 -6.13 -1.07 0.79
C THR A 157 -5.69 -0.47 2.12
N THR A 158 -4.96 0.63 2.04
CA THR A 158 -4.66 1.54 3.16
C THR A 158 -5.46 2.83 2.97
N THR A 159 -6.15 3.29 4.00
CA THR A 159 -6.91 4.54 4.00
C THR A 159 -6.13 5.60 4.76
N VAL A 160 -5.88 6.73 4.12
CA VAL A 160 -5.13 7.86 4.68
C VAL A 160 -6.02 9.09 4.67
N ARG A 161 -6.11 9.77 5.83
CA ARG A 161 -6.78 11.06 5.97
C ARG A 161 -5.78 12.18 5.77
N GLY A 162 -5.96 12.98 4.72
CA GLY A 162 -5.15 14.16 4.43
C GLY A 162 -5.42 15.30 5.41
N TYR A 163 -4.57 16.32 5.36
CA TYR A 163 -4.64 17.49 6.24
C TYR A 163 -5.96 18.28 6.07
N GLY A 164 -6.53 18.32 4.88
CA GLY A 164 -7.82 18.95 4.61
C GLY A 164 -9.03 18.13 5.03
N GLY A 165 -8.84 16.91 5.57
CA GLY A 165 -9.90 16.00 6.01
C GLY A 165 -10.36 15.01 4.95
N GLU A 166 -9.83 15.08 3.73
CA GLU A 166 -10.12 14.14 2.65
C GLU A 166 -9.61 12.74 2.98
N LEU A 167 -10.38 11.72 2.58
CA LEU A 167 -10.02 10.31 2.72
C LEU A 167 -9.54 9.75 1.39
N SER A 168 -8.29 9.33 1.36
CA SER A 168 -7.68 8.65 0.22
C SER A 168 -7.59 7.16 0.49
N VAL A 169 -8.20 6.35 -0.39
CA VAL A 169 -8.14 4.89 -0.34
C VAL A 169 -7.09 4.43 -1.34
N ILE A 170 -5.97 3.95 -0.86
CA ILE A 170 -4.78 3.59 -1.64
C ILE A 170 -4.72 2.07 -1.74
N PRO A 171 -4.71 1.47 -2.96
CA PRO A 171 -4.41 0.05 -3.12
C PRO A 171 -2.99 -0.26 -2.62
N ASN A 172 -2.83 -1.27 -1.76
CA ASN A 172 -1.54 -1.55 -1.13
C ASN A 172 -0.42 -1.82 -2.16
N GLY A 173 -0.75 -2.49 -3.26
CA GLY A 173 0.19 -2.77 -4.36
C GLY A 173 0.67 -1.53 -5.13
N SER A 174 0.05 -0.35 -4.93
CA SER A 174 0.51 0.92 -5.51
C SER A 174 1.50 1.65 -4.60
N ILE A 175 1.67 1.22 -3.36
CA ILE A 175 2.64 1.81 -2.41
C ILE A 175 4.03 1.25 -2.74
N SER A 176 4.78 1.95 -3.58
CA SER A 176 6.16 1.59 -3.94
C SER A 176 7.18 2.22 -2.99
N VAL A 177 6.85 3.38 -2.45
CA VAL A 177 7.65 4.09 -1.44
C VAL A 177 6.70 4.50 -0.32
N LEU A 178 7.10 4.22 0.91
CA LEU A 178 6.42 4.62 2.13
C LEU A 178 7.36 5.46 2.98
N THR A 179 6.97 6.68 3.30
CA THR A 179 7.67 7.52 4.28
C THR A 179 6.82 7.60 5.53
N ASN A 180 7.34 7.14 6.66
CA ASN A 180 6.65 7.19 7.96
C ASN A 180 7.35 8.24 8.84
N TYR A 181 6.60 9.27 9.25
CA TYR A 181 7.10 10.38 10.08
C TYR A 181 6.88 10.16 11.57
N SER A 182 6.15 9.11 11.96
CA SER A 182 5.76 8.87 13.35
C SER A 182 6.71 7.96 14.12
N ARG A 183 7.63 7.25 13.43
CA ARG A 183 8.40 6.16 14.03
C ARG A 183 9.80 6.54 14.50
N THR A 184 10.35 7.60 13.95
CA THR A 184 11.71 8.03 14.26
C THR A 184 11.75 9.52 14.56
N ASP A 185 12.76 9.94 15.32
CA ASP A 185 13.02 11.34 15.53
C ASP A 185 13.16 12.07 14.22
N SER A 186 12.64 13.27 14.20
CA SER A 186 12.59 14.12 13.02
C SER A 186 13.57 15.26 13.12
N LEU A 187 14.02 15.76 11.97
CA LEU A 187 14.92 16.90 11.91
C LEU A 187 14.14 18.14 11.45
N ALA A 188 14.03 19.13 12.31
CA ALA A 188 13.57 20.46 11.93
C ALA A 188 14.71 21.18 11.22
N ILE A 189 14.56 21.42 9.92
CA ILE A 189 15.55 22.06 9.06
C ILE A 189 15.10 23.48 8.78
N VAL A 190 15.84 24.46 9.29
CA VAL A 190 15.59 25.87 9.01
C VAL A 190 16.66 26.40 8.07
N GLU A 191 16.24 26.76 6.90
CA GLU A 191 17.05 27.42 5.88
C GLU A 191 16.64 28.87 5.79
N PHE A 192 17.64 29.77 5.88
CA PHE A 192 17.38 31.19 5.84
C PHE A 192 18.30 31.87 4.81
N PRO A 193 17.72 32.49 3.77
CA PRO A 193 18.51 33.22 2.79
C PRO A 193 18.94 34.57 3.35
N VAL A 194 20.18 34.90 3.19
CA VAL A 194 20.75 36.22 3.48
C VAL A 194 21.39 36.83 2.24
N ALA A 195 21.44 38.14 2.14
CA ALA A 195 22.09 38.80 1.00
C ALA A 195 23.59 38.41 0.96
N TYR A 196 24.14 38.28 -0.24
CA TYR A 196 25.54 37.90 -0.44
C TYR A 196 26.51 38.88 0.24
N GLU A 197 26.12 40.16 0.33
CA GLU A 197 26.89 41.21 0.99
C GLU A 197 26.75 41.18 2.52
N ALA A 198 25.89 40.33 3.08
CA ALA A 198 25.72 40.18 4.50
C ALA A 198 26.95 39.51 5.13
N ASP A 199 27.24 39.85 6.38
CA ASP A 199 28.19 39.07 7.20
C ASP A 199 27.53 37.70 7.54
N GLY A 200 27.84 36.69 6.71
CA GLY A 200 27.30 35.34 6.86
C GLY A 200 27.74 34.69 8.17
N ALA A 201 28.91 34.99 8.67
CA ALA A 201 29.40 34.46 9.95
C ALA A 201 28.56 35.01 11.12
N ARG A 202 28.31 36.32 11.12
CA ARG A 202 27.44 36.97 12.11
C ARG A 202 25.99 36.46 12.00
N ALA A 203 25.46 36.33 10.80
CA ALA A 203 24.11 35.79 10.58
C ALA A 203 23.99 34.38 11.13
N LEU A 204 24.96 33.50 10.85
CA LEU A 204 24.97 32.12 11.34
C LEU A 204 25.08 32.06 12.88
N LEU A 205 25.87 32.95 13.48
CA LEU A 205 25.97 33.06 14.94
C LEU A 205 24.63 33.43 15.56
N LEU A 206 23.92 34.41 15.00
CA LEU A 206 22.58 34.81 15.46
C LEU A 206 21.56 33.68 15.30
N MET A 207 21.60 32.95 14.20
CA MET A 207 20.76 31.76 14.01
C MET A 207 21.03 30.71 15.09
N ARG A 208 22.29 30.46 15.40
CA ARG A 208 22.69 29.51 16.44
C ARG A 208 22.21 29.96 17.82
N GLU A 209 22.42 31.24 18.19
CA GLU A 209 21.94 31.77 19.47
C GLU A 209 20.43 31.62 19.64
N GLU A 210 19.63 31.93 18.60
CA GLU A 210 18.19 31.78 18.65
C GLU A 210 17.77 30.30 18.74
N ALA A 211 18.47 29.39 18.04
CA ALA A 211 18.21 27.97 18.11
C ALA A 211 18.56 27.39 19.51
N GLU A 212 19.69 27.81 20.12
CA GLU A 212 20.06 27.39 21.47
C GLU A 212 19.08 27.95 22.53
N ALA A 213 18.63 29.18 22.37
CA ALA A 213 17.62 29.77 23.24
C ALA A 213 16.28 29.01 23.14
N TYR A 214 15.87 28.70 21.93
CA TYR A 214 14.63 27.95 21.71
C TYR A 214 14.74 26.49 22.16
N TYR A 215 15.90 25.86 21.99
CA TYR A 215 16.18 24.53 22.52
C TYR A 215 15.92 24.44 24.04
N ALA A 216 16.31 25.44 24.80
CA ALA A 216 16.11 25.51 26.24
C ALA A 216 14.60 25.56 26.62
N GLU A 217 13.73 26.09 25.74
CA GLU A 217 12.28 26.16 25.92
C GLU A 217 11.57 24.89 25.51
N LEU A 218 12.13 24.11 24.56
CA LEU A 218 11.52 22.92 23.99
C LEU A 218 11.37 21.76 24.99
N GLY A 219 12.20 21.71 26.04
CA GLY A 219 12.17 20.64 27.04
C GLY A 219 12.27 19.25 26.38
N ASP A 220 11.30 18.39 26.70
CA ASP A 220 11.27 16.99 26.23
C ASP A 220 10.99 16.83 24.73
N VAL A 221 10.64 17.88 24.01
CA VAL A 221 10.42 17.83 22.55
C VAL A 221 11.74 17.76 21.82
N ALA A 222 12.78 18.41 22.33
CA ALA A 222 14.11 18.38 21.73
C ALA A 222 14.89 17.12 22.13
N VAL A 223 15.47 16.44 21.16
CA VAL A 223 16.26 15.21 21.35
C VAL A 223 17.76 15.53 21.51
N GLU A 224 18.27 16.44 20.69
CA GLU A 224 19.68 16.85 20.67
C GLU A 224 19.79 18.38 20.61
N LYS A 225 20.98 18.91 20.92
CA LYS A 225 21.25 20.34 20.75
C LYS A 225 21.19 20.74 19.28
N PRO A 226 20.79 21.99 18.97
CA PRO A 226 20.81 22.49 17.60
C PRO A 226 22.22 22.55 17.03
N GLU A 227 22.32 22.31 15.73
CA GLU A 227 23.54 22.41 14.97
C GLU A 227 23.43 23.53 13.93
N ALA A 228 24.36 24.47 13.95
CA ALA A 228 24.53 25.48 12.91
C ALA A 228 25.44 24.91 11.81
N VAL A 229 24.81 24.40 10.73
CA VAL A 229 25.51 23.71 9.63
C VAL A 229 26.37 24.68 8.80
N GLY A 230 25.93 25.91 8.62
CA GLY A 230 26.59 26.92 7.80
C GLY A 230 25.90 27.22 6.50
N ALA A 231 26.66 27.70 5.51
CA ALA A 231 26.14 28.00 4.19
C ALA A 231 25.96 26.68 3.39
N VAL A 232 24.74 26.39 2.98
CA VAL A 232 24.39 25.17 2.23
C VAL A 232 24.18 25.43 0.74
N GLN A 233 23.93 26.67 0.37
CA GLN A 233 23.76 27.09 -1.02
C GLN A 233 24.26 28.52 -1.20
N LEU A 234 24.93 28.76 -2.33
CA LEU A 234 25.34 30.09 -2.79
C LEU A 234 24.77 30.28 -4.20
N THR A 235 24.04 31.36 -4.39
CA THR A 235 23.53 31.79 -5.68
C THR A 235 24.01 33.19 -6.02
N GLY A 236 23.74 33.70 -7.21
CA GLY A 236 24.27 34.97 -7.68
C GLY A 236 23.85 36.24 -6.88
N GLY A 237 23.06 36.10 -5.83
CA GLY A 237 22.63 37.23 -5.00
C GLY A 237 22.31 36.88 -3.56
N GLU A 238 22.41 35.61 -3.19
CA GLU A 238 22.07 35.14 -1.83
C GLU A 238 22.94 33.98 -1.37
N MET A 239 23.08 33.86 -0.08
CA MET A 239 23.66 32.73 0.61
C MET A 239 22.60 32.15 1.53
N VAL A 240 22.34 30.83 1.43
CA VAL A 240 21.39 30.13 2.28
C VAL A 240 22.12 29.51 3.44
N LEU A 241 21.79 29.96 4.64
CA LEU A 241 22.34 29.43 5.91
C LEU A 241 21.35 28.40 6.48
N ARG A 242 21.88 27.33 7.07
CA ARG A 242 21.08 26.26 7.65
C ARG A 242 21.40 26.04 9.12
N VAL A 243 20.35 25.89 9.92
CA VAL A 243 20.37 25.36 11.27
C VAL A 243 19.44 24.16 11.32
N VAL A 244 19.82 23.13 12.04
CA VAL A 244 19.02 21.91 12.22
C VAL A 244 18.78 21.64 13.69
N GLN A 245 17.61 21.10 14.02
CA GLN A 245 17.21 20.71 15.37
C GLN A 245 16.56 19.35 15.34
N ARG A 246 17.13 18.34 16.03
CA ARG A 246 16.52 17.03 16.18
C ARG A 246 15.45 17.08 17.26
N VAL A 247 14.26 16.59 16.92
CA VAL A 247 13.06 16.64 17.76
C VAL A 247 12.29 15.32 17.71
N LYS A 248 11.38 15.11 18.65
CA LYS A 248 10.49 13.97 18.64
C LYS A 248 9.68 13.88 17.35
N PRO A 249 9.17 12.68 17.00
CA PRO A 249 8.38 12.47 15.78
C PRO A 249 7.25 13.49 15.66
N LEU A 250 7.01 13.99 14.44
CA LEU A 250 5.97 14.96 14.07
C LEU A 250 6.16 16.40 14.56
N GLU A 251 7.04 16.66 15.52
CA GLU A 251 7.25 17.99 16.10
C GLU A 251 8.08 18.94 15.20
N HIS A 252 8.78 18.39 14.21
CA HIS A 252 9.69 19.16 13.36
C HIS A 252 9.01 20.29 12.59
N TRP A 253 7.75 20.14 12.15
CA TRP A 253 7.04 21.22 11.46
C TRP A 253 6.71 22.40 12.38
N ALA A 254 6.32 22.13 13.62
CA ALA A 254 6.03 23.18 14.60
C ALA A 254 7.31 23.92 14.98
N VAL A 255 8.37 23.18 15.28
CA VAL A 255 9.68 23.72 15.64
C VAL A 255 10.28 24.51 14.47
N GLN A 256 10.20 24.00 13.24
CA GLN A 256 10.69 24.71 12.05
C GLN A 256 9.98 26.05 11.86
N ARG A 257 8.66 26.10 11.95
CA ARG A 257 7.89 27.34 11.81
C ARG A 257 8.26 28.37 12.87
N GLU A 258 8.33 27.95 14.14
CA GLU A 258 8.63 28.85 15.23
C GLU A 258 10.08 29.36 15.18
N LEU A 259 11.04 28.47 14.91
CA LEU A 259 12.45 28.84 14.79
C LEU A 259 12.67 29.78 13.60
N THR A 260 12.01 29.53 12.45
CA THR A 260 12.06 30.46 11.31
C THR A 260 11.53 31.84 11.68
N ARG A 261 10.41 31.91 12.41
CA ARG A 261 9.83 33.18 12.88
C ARG A 261 10.78 33.93 13.80
N ARG A 262 11.43 33.24 14.75
CA ARG A 262 12.40 33.83 15.71
C ARG A 262 13.64 34.36 15.01
N ILE A 263 14.22 33.58 14.12
CA ILE A 263 15.40 33.97 13.34
C ILE A 263 15.07 35.20 12.47
N ALA A 264 13.91 35.22 11.80
CA ALA A 264 13.46 36.34 11.00
C ALA A 264 13.39 37.64 11.86
N ALA A 265 12.75 37.57 13.04
CA ALA A 265 12.61 38.68 13.95
C ALA A 265 13.99 39.15 14.47
N ARG A 266 14.92 38.23 14.73
CA ARG A 266 16.26 38.54 15.17
C ARG A 266 17.06 39.24 14.07
N PHE A 267 17.00 38.77 12.85
CA PHE A 267 17.67 39.37 11.69
C PHE A 267 17.20 40.82 11.44
N VAL A 268 15.90 41.08 11.56
CA VAL A 268 15.35 42.43 11.44
C VAL A 268 15.91 43.33 12.53
N ARG A 269 15.96 42.88 13.80
CA ARG A 269 16.50 43.67 14.93
C ARG A 269 17.99 43.97 14.79
N GLU A 270 18.76 43.02 14.29
CA GLU A 270 20.21 43.10 14.14
C GLU A 270 20.64 43.72 12.78
N GLY A 271 19.70 44.07 11.91
CA GLY A 271 19.97 44.69 10.64
C GLY A 271 20.65 43.79 9.62
N ILE A 272 20.48 42.46 9.73
CA ILE A 272 21.01 41.52 8.73
C ILE A 272 20.24 41.71 7.42
N PRO A 273 20.92 42.04 6.31
CA PRO A 273 20.25 42.29 5.03
C PRO A 273 19.74 40.96 4.45
N LEU A 274 18.43 40.95 4.12
CA LEU A 274 17.79 39.85 3.40
C LEU A 274 17.97 40.05 1.89
N PRO A 275 17.96 38.98 1.09
CA PRO A 275 18.16 39.10 -0.34
C PRO A 275 17.02 39.92 -0.97
N ARG A 276 17.41 40.82 -1.90
CA ARG A 276 16.47 41.63 -2.68
C ARG A 276 16.53 41.20 -4.14
N THR A 277 15.39 41.02 -4.76
CA THR A 277 15.33 40.78 -6.20
C THR A 277 15.90 41.99 -6.93
N ARG A 278 17.07 41.85 -7.55
CA ARG A 278 17.63 42.87 -8.43
C ARG A 278 17.19 42.65 -9.85
N VAL A 279 16.37 43.51 -10.38
CA VAL A 279 16.03 43.55 -11.81
C VAL A 279 17.08 44.40 -12.50
N GLN A 280 18.01 43.82 -13.25
CA GLN A 280 18.87 44.54 -14.16
C GLN A 280 18.11 44.76 -15.47
N MET A 281 17.64 45.99 -15.71
CA MET A 281 17.15 46.38 -17.02
C MET A 281 18.36 46.71 -17.90
N ALA A 282 18.69 45.84 -18.84
CA ALA A 282 19.62 46.15 -19.90
C ALA A 282 18.90 47.07 -20.90
N TYR A 283 19.15 48.36 -20.84
CA TYR A 283 18.78 49.30 -21.90
C TYR A 283 19.67 49.01 -23.11
N LYS A 284 19.13 48.49 -24.18
CA LYS A 284 19.78 48.44 -25.46
C LYS A 284 19.66 49.84 -26.05
N GLU A 285 20.70 50.67 -25.99
CA GLU A 285 20.75 51.91 -26.75
C GLU A 285 20.54 51.58 -28.21
N GLY A 286 19.50 52.14 -28.79
CA GLY A 286 19.19 52.00 -30.21
C GLY A 286 20.30 52.60 -31.03
N GLY A 287 21.08 51.75 -31.71
CA GLY A 287 21.99 52.21 -32.75
C GLY A 287 21.18 52.81 -33.87
N GLU A 288 21.32 54.09 -34.07
CA GLU A 288 20.95 54.76 -35.31
C GLU A 288 21.76 54.13 -36.45
N ALA A 289 21.05 53.68 -37.50
CA ALA A 289 21.61 53.36 -38.80
C ALA A 289 21.22 54.46 -39.79
#